data_fa481244c54b39e553c91167117db54b
#
_entry.id   fa481244c54b39e553c91167117db54b
#
_cell.length_a   1.000
_cell.length_b   1.000
_cell.length_c   1.000
_cell.angle_alpha   90.00
_cell.angle_beta   90.00
_cell.angle_gamma   90.00
#
_symmetry.space_group_name_H-M   'P 1'
#
loop_
_entity.id
_entity.type
_entity.pdbx_description
1 polymer ?
#
loop_
_entity_poly.entity_id
_entity_poly.type
_entity_poly.pdbx_seq_one_letter_code
_entity_poly.pdbx_strand_id
1 'polypeptide(L)'
;MPRIARIVAVEFPHHIIQRGNNREKVFFAQATREKYLDLLKQYAPKWDVSIMAYCLMSNHIHLLVRPHQPEALGKMMQGVSMGHTKYMNQRYKRTGRLWESRYYSCVIDEEPYLWEVGRYIEQNPKRANIVRKEENYPYSSAPAHILGKKDELLTEALFPEESRTDYVSFLKARSSERETNQIRTATRTGRPLGDNKFIGKIEKILGRNFIKITLGRTRK
;
A
#
# COMPACT_ATOMS: atom_id res chain seq x y z
N MET A 1 -21.80 -11.34 6.40
CA MET A 1 -21.15 -10.75 7.58
C MET A 1 -21.04 -9.25 7.37
N PRO A 2 -21.39 -8.40 8.36
CA PRO A 2 -21.18 -6.96 8.27
C PRO A 2 -19.70 -6.67 8.07
N ARG A 3 -19.37 -5.80 7.12
CA ARG A 3 -17.98 -5.43 6.88
C ARG A 3 -17.53 -4.49 8.00
N ILE A 4 -16.52 -4.90 8.72
CA ILE A 4 -15.88 -4.07 9.74
C ILE A 4 -15.39 -2.76 9.07
N ALA A 5 -15.68 -1.61 9.71
CA ALA A 5 -15.16 -0.32 9.26
C ALA A 5 -13.62 -0.38 9.23
N ARG A 6 -13.00 0.22 8.19
CA ARG A 6 -11.54 0.30 8.13
C ARG A 6 -11.03 1.19 9.23
N ILE A 7 -9.90 0.80 9.74
CA ILE A 7 -9.17 1.57 10.72
C ILE A 7 -8.38 2.62 9.98
N VAL A 8 -8.55 3.87 10.37
CA VAL A 8 -7.71 4.99 9.94
C VAL A 8 -7.23 5.67 11.22
N ALA A 9 -5.96 5.50 11.53
CA ALA A 9 -5.27 6.24 12.57
C ALA A 9 -4.59 7.44 11.88
N VAL A 10 -5.08 8.64 12.19
CA VAL A 10 -4.54 9.91 11.65
C VAL A 10 -3.10 10.07 12.14
N GLU A 11 -2.22 10.61 11.30
CA GLU A 11 -0.78 10.79 11.52
C GLU A 11 0.03 9.50 11.66
N PHE A 12 -0.55 8.33 11.39
CA PHE A 12 0.20 7.07 11.36
C PHE A 12 0.31 6.54 9.93
N PRO A 13 1.45 5.92 9.56
CA PRO A 13 1.60 5.26 8.26
C PRO A 13 0.61 4.11 8.09
N HIS A 14 0.11 3.95 6.88
CA HIS A 14 -0.78 2.85 6.50
C HIS A 14 -0.25 2.14 5.27
N HIS A 15 -0.16 0.83 5.32
CA HIS A 15 0.01 0.02 4.12
C HIS A 15 -1.36 -0.29 3.51
N ILE A 16 -1.50 0.01 2.23
CA ILE A 16 -2.73 -0.21 1.46
C ILE A 16 -2.46 -1.23 0.36
N ILE A 17 -3.39 -2.17 0.19
CA ILE A 17 -3.44 -3.08 -0.97
C ILE A 17 -4.82 -3.03 -1.59
N GLN A 18 -4.88 -2.94 -2.92
CA GLN A 18 -6.11 -3.15 -3.67
C GLN A 18 -5.85 -4.07 -4.86
N ARG A 19 -6.72 -5.04 -5.08
CA ARG A 19 -6.53 -6.09 -6.08
C ARG A 19 -7.65 -6.09 -7.11
N GLY A 20 -7.32 -6.48 -8.34
CA GLY A 20 -8.26 -6.71 -9.41
C GLY A 20 -9.24 -7.85 -9.10
N ASN A 21 -10.46 -7.72 -9.62
CA ASN A 21 -11.47 -8.75 -9.51
C ASN A 21 -10.95 -10.08 -10.08
N ASN A 22 -11.23 -11.20 -9.43
CA ASN A 22 -10.71 -12.52 -9.78
C ASN A 22 -9.19 -12.59 -9.99
N ARG A 23 -8.43 -11.67 -9.36
CA ARG A 23 -6.98 -11.50 -9.57
C ARG A 23 -6.59 -11.14 -11.00
N GLU A 24 -7.53 -10.70 -11.80
CA GLU A 24 -7.29 -10.23 -13.16
C GLU A 24 -6.47 -8.95 -13.20
N LYS A 25 -5.85 -8.69 -14.35
CA LYS A 25 -5.08 -7.47 -14.59
C LYS A 25 -5.97 -6.24 -14.45
N VAL A 26 -5.46 -5.22 -13.75
CA VAL A 26 -6.06 -3.89 -13.66
C VAL A 26 -5.26 -2.85 -14.46
N PHE A 27 -4.09 -3.25 -14.93
CA PHE A 27 -3.24 -2.46 -15.82
C PHE A 27 -2.87 -3.31 -17.04
N PHE A 28 -3.29 -2.90 -18.23
CA PHE A 28 -3.08 -3.63 -19.47
C PHE A 28 -1.94 -3.05 -20.31
N ALA A 29 -1.69 -1.74 -20.17
CA ALA A 29 -0.67 -1.01 -20.90
C ALA A 29 -0.01 0.05 -20.02
N GLN A 30 1.07 0.66 -20.49
CA GLN A 30 1.76 1.77 -19.84
C GLN A 30 0.78 2.91 -19.50
N ALA A 31 0.01 3.39 -20.47
CA ALA A 31 -0.95 4.48 -20.28
C ALA A 31 -1.99 4.23 -19.16
N THR A 32 -2.29 2.97 -18.84
CA THR A 32 -3.20 2.65 -17.75
C THR A 32 -2.56 2.82 -16.37
N ARG A 33 -1.25 2.57 -16.25
CA ARG A 33 -0.49 2.85 -15.02
C ARG A 33 -0.26 4.35 -14.85
N GLU A 34 0.12 5.04 -15.92
CA GLU A 34 0.27 6.51 -15.92
C GLU A 34 -1.03 7.18 -15.46
N LYS A 35 -2.18 6.75 -16.01
CA LYS A 35 -3.49 7.25 -15.58
C LYS A 35 -3.76 7.03 -14.08
N TYR A 36 -3.34 5.89 -13.54
CA TYR A 36 -3.49 5.62 -12.10
C TYR A 36 -2.60 6.53 -11.25
N LEU A 37 -1.34 6.76 -11.68
CA LEU A 37 -0.43 7.70 -11.02
C LEU A 37 -0.97 9.13 -11.06
N ASP A 38 -1.54 9.57 -12.20
CA ASP A 38 -2.19 10.88 -12.31
C ASP A 38 -3.37 11.03 -11.34
N LEU A 39 -4.17 9.97 -11.19
CA LEU A 39 -5.26 9.97 -10.21
C LEU A 39 -4.73 10.03 -8.78
N LEU A 40 -3.64 9.36 -8.45
CA LEU A 40 -3.01 9.48 -7.14
C LEU A 40 -2.50 10.92 -6.92
N LYS A 41 -1.82 11.53 -7.90
CA LYS A 41 -1.37 12.94 -7.84
C LYS A 41 -2.53 13.92 -7.64
N GLN A 42 -3.69 13.62 -8.19
CA GLN A 42 -4.90 14.44 -8.04
C GLN A 42 -5.58 14.26 -6.67
N TYR A 43 -5.74 13.01 -6.23
CA TYR A 43 -6.58 12.70 -5.08
C TYR A 43 -5.82 12.67 -3.74
N ALA A 44 -4.53 12.38 -3.72
CA ALA A 44 -3.76 12.37 -2.48
C ALA A 44 -3.70 13.76 -1.83
N PRO A 45 -3.27 14.84 -2.52
CA PRO A 45 -3.28 16.17 -1.91
C PRO A 45 -4.71 16.69 -1.65
N LYS A 46 -5.70 16.35 -2.50
CA LYS A 46 -7.09 16.75 -2.28
C LYS A 46 -7.66 16.25 -0.95
N TRP A 47 -7.22 15.09 -0.49
CA TRP A 47 -7.72 14.47 0.74
C TRP A 47 -6.66 14.44 1.85
N ASP A 48 -5.61 15.26 1.70
CA ASP A 48 -4.58 15.42 2.71
C ASP A 48 -3.97 14.07 3.12
N VAL A 49 -3.41 13.38 2.11
CA VAL A 49 -2.70 12.10 2.25
C VAL A 49 -1.30 12.24 1.70
N SER A 50 -0.30 12.02 2.52
CA SER A 50 1.09 11.91 2.10
C SER A 50 1.39 10.51 1.57
N ILE A 51 2.23 10.42 0.53
CA ILE A 51 2.67 9.16 -0.08
C ILE A 51 4.17 9.01 0.17
N MET A 52 4.55 7.87 0.79
CA MET A 52 5.92 7.53 1.14
C MET A 52 6.54 6.48 0.22
N ALA A 53 5.74 5.50 -0.22
CA ALA A 53 6.17 4.47 -1.16
C ALA A 53 4.97 3.89 -1.94
N TYR A 54 5.23 3.37 -3.14
CA TYR A 54 4.20 2.71 -3.93
C TYR A 54 4.76 1.65 -4.87
N CYS A 55 3.88 0.76 -5.34
CA CYS A 55 4.18 -0.18 -6.41
C CYS A 55 2.89 -0.60 -7.14
N LEU A 56 2.82 -0.38 -8.47
CA LEU A 56 1.71 -0.77 -9.32
C LEU A 56 2.02 -2.09 -10.04
N MET A 57 1.61 -3.21 -9.46
CA MET A 57 1.70 -4.52 -10.11
C MET A 57 0.62 -4.69 -11.17
N SER A 58 0.71 -5.69 -12.05
CA SER A 58 -0.25 -5.87 -13.14
C SER A 58 -1.71 -6.03 -12.68
N ASN A 59 -1.94 -6.64 -11.53
CA ASN A 59 -3.28 -6.99 -11.02
C ASN A 59 -3.57 -6.46 -9.61
N HIS A 60 -2.68 -5.71 -9.00
CA HIS A 60 -2.87 -5.09 -7.69
C HIS A 60 -1.92 -3.92 -7.49
N ILE A 61 -2.21 -3.12 -6.48
CA ILE A 61 -1.37 -1.99 -6.07
C ILE A 61 -0.98 -2.11 -4.60
N HIS A 62 0.16 -1.54 -4.28
CA HIS A 62 0.62 -1.28 -2.92
C HIS A 62 0.89 0.20 -2.76
N LEU A 63 0.46 0.78 -1.63
CA LEU A 63 0.79 2.14 -1.23
C LEU A 63 1.21 2.14 0.24
N LEU A 64 2.20 2.94 0.58
CA LEU A 64 2.54 3.33 1.94
C LEU A 64 2.24 4.82 2.07
N VAL A 65 1.28 5.17 2.90
CA VAL A 65 0.69 6.50 2.97
C VAL A 65 0.42 6.93 4.41
N ARG A 66 0.43 8.24 4.67
CA ARG A 66 0.01 8.84 5.94
C ARG A 66 -1.22 9.72 5.70
N PRO A 67 -2.36 9.42 6.34
CA PRO A 67 -3.53 10.30 6.31
C PRO A 67 -3.41 11.37 7.39
N HIS A 68 -3.76 12.61 7.06
CA HIS A 68 -3.80 13.73 8.00
C HIS A 68 -5.23 14.04 8.47
N GLN A 69 -6.24 13.29 7.96
CA GLN A 69 -7.65 13.41 8.34
C GLN A 69 -8.33 12.03 8.44
N PRO A 70 -9.37 11.87 9.27
CA PRO A 70 -10.03 10.58 9.50
C PRO A 70 -10.61 9.92 8.25
N GLU A 71 -11.17 10.70 7.31
CA GLU A 71 -11.80 10.20 6.09
C GLU A 71 -10.86 10.09 4.89
N ALA A 72 -9.63 10.59 5.02
CA ALA A 72 -8.68 10.80 3.95
C ALA A 72 -8.47 9.57 3.07
N LEU A 73 -8.10 8.44 3.67
CA LEU A 73 -7.84 7.20 2.94
C LEU A 73 -9.07 6.68 2.20
N GLY A 74 -10.24 6.76 2.83
CA GLY A 74 -11.50 6.33 2.25
C GLY A 74 -11.85 7.13 1.00
N LYS A 75 -11.79 8.45 1.10
CA LYS A 75 -12.13 9.39 0.02
C LYS A 75 -11.09 9.35 -1.11
N MET A 76 -9.79 9.35 -0.79
CA MET A 76 -8.72 9.21 -1.78
C MET A 76 -8.89 7.92 -2.59
N MET A 77 -8.96 6.78 -1.92
CA MET A 77 -9.07 5.48 -2.59
C MET A 77 -10.38 5.30 -3.36
N GLN A 78 -11.47 5.90 -2.91
CA GLN A 78 -12.72 5.95 -3.66
C GLN A 78 -12.55 6.71 -4.97
N GLY A 79 -11.99 7.92 -4.94
CA GLY A 79 -11.76 8.75 -6.12
C GLY A 79 -10.83 8.06 -7.13
N VAL A 80 -9.68 7.57 -6.67
CA VAL A 80 -8.70 6.87 -7.51
C VAL A 80 -9.31 5.61 -8.14
N SER A 81 -9.98 4.76 -7.33
CA SER A 81 -10.54 3.50 -7.82
C SER A 81 -11.67 3.69 -8.82
N MET A 82 -12.55 4.66 -8.56
CA MET A 82 -13.66 5.00 -9.47
C MET A 82 -13.14 5.62 -10.77
N GLY A 83 -12.21 6.57 -10.67
CA GLY A 83 -11.60 7.22 -11.83
C GLY A 83 -10.88 6.22 -12.73
N HIS A 84 -10.09 5.32 -12.14
CA HIS A 84 -9.40 4.28 -12.89
C HIS A 84 -10.38 3.26 -13.52
N THR A 85 -11.40 2.82 -12.78
CA THR A 85 -12.43 1.91 -13.32
C THR A 85 -13.14 2.53 -14.51
N LYS A 86 -13.56 3.80 -14.40
CA LYS A 86 -14.20 4.53 -15.50
C LYS A 86 -13.28 4.59 -16.73
N TYR A 87 -12.03 4.97 -16.55
CA TYR A 87 -11.04 5.01 -17.63
C TYR A 87 -10.85 3.65 -18.30
N MET A 88 -10.69 2.59 -17.51
CA MET A 88 -10.50 1.22 -18.03
C MET A 88 -11.72 0.73 -18.79
N ASN A 89 -12.93 0.93 -18.24
CA ASN A 89 -14.17 0.51 -18.89
C ASN A 89 -14.40 1.24 -20.22
N GLN A 90 -14.17 2.55 -20.27
CA GLN A 90 -14.26 3.32 -21.51
C GLN A 90 -13.22 2.89 -22.56
N ARG A 91 -11.94 2.78 -22.15
CA ARG A 91 -10.85 2.48 -23.08
C ARG A 91 -10.94 1.08 -23.68
N TYR A 92 -11.39 0.10 -22.91
CA TYR A 92 -11.42 -1.31 -23.31
C TYR A 92 -12.83 -1.84 -23.56
N LYS A 93 -13.84 -0.96 -23.68
CA LYS A 93 -15.26 -1.29 -23.90
C LYS A 93 -15.75 -2.37 -22.93
N ARG A 94 -15.37 -2.24 -21.66
CA ARG A 94 -15.75 -3.14 -20.57
C ARG A 94 -16.89 -2.57 -19.75
N THR A 95 -17.59 -3.45 -19.04
CA THR A 95 -18.60 -3.11 -18.04
C THR A 95 -18.29 -3.78 -16.71
N GLY A 96 -18.89 -3.29 -15.62
CA GLY A 96 -18.80 -3.92 -14.32
C GLY A 96 -17.55 -3.56 -13.52
N ARG A 97 -17.23 -4.44 -12.58
CA ARG A 97 -16.18 -4.21 -11.58
C ARG A 97 -14.80 -4.42 -12.17
N LEU A 98 -13.86 -3.51 -11.85
CA LEU A 98 -12.43 -3.71 -12.08
C LEU A 98 -11.76 -4.29 -10.81
N TRP A 99 -12.17 -3.83 -9.63
CA TRP A 99 -11.59 -4.20 -8.36
C TRP A 99 -12.41 -5.27 -7.64
N GLU A 100 -11.72 -6.25 -7.02
CA GLU A 100 -12.34 -7.36 -6.27
C GLU A 100 -13.19 -6.83 -5.11
N SER A 101 -12.65 -5.85 -4.40
CA SER A 101 -13.32 -5.22 -3.26
C SER A 101 -12.81 -3.79 -3.07
N ARG A 102 -13.25 -3.17 -1.96
CA ARG A 102 -12.54 -2.00 -1.43
C ARG A 102 -11.09 -2.41 -1.12
N TYR A 103 -10.19 -1.44 -0.90
CA TYR A 103 -8.81 -1.70 -0.50
C TYR A 103 -8.72 -2.40 0.87
N TYR A 104 -7.62 -3.08 1.16
CA TYR A 104 -7.20 -3.54 2.49
C TYR A 104 -6.17 -2.56 3.02
N SER A 105 -6.13 -2.37 4.35
CA SER A 105 -5.13 -1.51 4.98
C SER A 105 -4.80 -1.96 6.39
N CYS A 106 -3.58 -1.69 6.84
CA CYS A 106 -3.19 -1.75 8.24
C CYS A 106 -2.39 -0.52 8.63
N VAL A 107 -2.52 -0.11 9.88
CA VAL A 107 -1.68 0.90 10.52
C VAL A 107 -0.32 0.29 10.79
N ILE A 108 0.76 1.06 10.61
CA ILE A 108 2.14 0.59 10.76
C ILE A 108 2.82 1.39 11.85
N ASP A 109 3.58 0.70 12.71
CA ASP A 109 4.54 1.32 13.62
C ASP A 109 5.72 1.84 12.80
N GLU A 110 6.13 3.08 13.06
CA GLU A 110 7.23 3.69 12.32
C GLU A 110 8.55 2.97 12.57
N GLU A 111 8.82 2.61 13.80
CA GLU A 111 10.01 1.85 14.15
C GLU A 111 9.65 0.48 14.74
N PRO A 112 10.16 -0.62 14.18
CA PRO A 112 11.08 -0.77 13.04
C PRO A 112 10.39 -1.04 11.69
N TYR A 113 9.05 -1.00 11.61
CA TYR A 113 8.28 -1.61 10.51
C TYR A 113 8.18 -0.74 9.24
N LEU A 114 8.46 0.56 9.33
CA LEU A 114 8.33 1.46 8.17
C LEU A 114 9.21 1.03 7.01
N TRP A 115 10.49 0.78 7.27
CA TRP A 115 11.43 0.31 6.27
C TRP A 115 11.11 -1.09 5.76
N GLU A 116 10.65 -1.99 6.64
CA GLU A 116 10.25 -3.35 6.25
C GLU A 116 9.10 -3.33 5.25
N VAL A 117 8.10 -2.45 5.48
CA VAL A 117 6.97 -2.29 4.57
C VAL A 117 7.39 -1.59 3.28
N GLY A 118 8.24 -0.57 3.34
CA GLY A 118 8.85 0.05 2.16
C GLY A 118 9.56 -0.99 1.29
N ARG A 119 10.49 -1.76 1.88
CA ARG A 119 11.16 -2.89 1.21
C ARG A 119 10.17 -3.90 0.65
N TYR A 120 9.16 -4.30 1.43
CA TYR A 120 8.14 -5.22 0.97
C TYR A 120 7.42 -4.72 -0.28
N ILE A 121 7.08 -3.43 -0.35
CA ILE A 121 6.42 -2.79 -1.49
C ILE A 121 7.35 -2.77 -2.70
N GLU A 122 8.58 -2.31 -2.53
CA GLU A 122 9.52 -2.06 -3.62
C GLU A 122 10.14 -3.33 -4.19
N GLN A 123 10.25 -4.39 -3.39
CA GLN A 123 10.71 -5.71 -3.88
C GLN A 123 9.62 -6.49 -4.62
N ASN A 124 8.35 -6.05 -4.66
CA ASN A 124 7.27 -6.82 -5.31
C ASN A 124 7.58 -7.19 -6.76
N PRO A 125 8.08 -6.28 -7.64
CA PRO A 125 8.37 -6.60 -9.03
C PRO A 125 9.51 -7.62 -9.17
N LYS A 126 10.53 -7.53 -8.33
CA LYS A 126 11.64 -8.49 -8.31
C LYS A 126 11.21 -9.87 -7.81
N ARG A 127 10.42 -9.93 -6.72
CA ARG A 127 9.83 -11.18 -6.22
C ARG A 127 8.90 -11.85 -7.23
N ALA A 128 8.27 -11.07 -8.10
CA ALA A 128 7.43 -11.57 -9.20
C ALA A 128 8.23 -11.86 -10.48
N ASN A 129 9.56 -11.80 -10.44
CA ASN A 129 10.46 -12.00 -11.57
C ASN A 129 10.17 -11.09 -12.80
N ILE A 130 9.59 -9.89 -12.56
CA ILE A 130 9.31 -8.90 -13.61
C ILE A 130 10.58 -8.12 -13.95
N VAL A 131 11.39 -7.83 -12.94
CA VAL A 131 12.69 -7.14 -13.07
C VAL A 131 13.76 -7.87 -12.25
N ARG A 132 15.04 -7.70 -12.65
CA ARG A 132 16.19 -8.24 -11.90
C ARG A 132 16.62 -7.33 -10.76
N LYS A 133 16.44 -6.01 -10.92
CA LYS A 133 16.78 -4.98 -9.93
C LYS A 133 15.55 -4.11 -9.68
N GLU A 134 15.33 -3.73 -8.45
CA GLU A 134 14.16 -2.97 -8.00
C GLU A 134 14.05 -1.62 -8.73
N GLU A 135 15.19 -0.94 -8.91
CA GLU A 135 15.30 0.36 -9.58
C GLU A 135 14.93 0.35 -11.07
N ASN A 136 14.81 -0.83 -11.68
CA ASN A 136 14.41 -0.98 -13.08
C ASN A 136 12.90 -1.05 -13.27
N TYR A 137 12.11 -1.01 -12.20
CA TYR A 137 10.66 -1.01 -12.33
C TYR A 137 10.09 0.41 -12.25
N PRO A 138 9.63 0.99 -13.38
CA PRO A 138 9.28 2.42 -13.44
C PRO A 138 7.96 2.77 -12.74
N TYR A 139 7.18 1.78 -12.31
CA TYR A 139 5.88 1.99 -11.65
C TYR A 139 5.93 1.69 -10.16
N SER A 140 7.04 2.04 -9.53
CA SER A 140 7.27 1.98 -8.09
C SER A 140 8.14 3.13 -7.64
N SER A 141 8.16 3.38 -6.33
CA SER A 141 9.05 4.36 -5.67
C SER A 141 10.53 3.95 -5.67
N ALA A 142 10.85 2.68 -5.97
CA ALA A 142 12.22 2.17 -5.90
C ALA A 142 13.25 2.99 -6.69
N PRO A 143 12.98 3.48 -7.94
CA PRO A 143 13.92 4.34 -8.66
C PRO A 143 14.24 5.64 -7.93
N ALA A 144 13.27 6.23 -7.23
CA ALA A 144 13.48 7.45 -6.45
C ALA A 144 14.32 7.16 -5.20
N HIS A 145 13.98 6.12 -4.44
CA HIS A 145 14.68 5.79 -3.20
C HIS A 145 16.10 5.27 -3.43
N ILE A 146 16.33 4.48 -4.49
CA ILE A 146 17.64 3.88 -4.78
C ILE A 146 18.57 4.86 -5.52
N LEU A 147 18.05 5.55 -6.54
CA LEU A 147 18.86 6.37 -7.45
C LEU A 147 18.75 7.87 -7.19
N GLY A 148 17.96 8.29 -6.20
CA GLY A 148 17.71 9.71 -5.94
C GLY A 148 16.92 10.41 -7.04
N LYS A 149 16.19 9.69 -7.89
CA LYS A 149 15.38 10.28 -8.93
C LYS A 149 14.21 11.03 -8.34
N LYS A 150 13.93 12.23 -8.88
CA LYS A 150 12.75 12.99 -8.46
C LYS A 150 11.47 12.22 -8.83
N ASP A 151 10.59 12.05 -7.85
CA ASP A 151 9.25 11.49 -8.03
C ASP A 151 8.24 12.39 -7.31
N GLU A 152 7.43 13.10 -8.11
CA GLU A 152 6.45 14.07 -7.58
C GLU A 152 5.30 13.43 -6.80
N LEU A 153 5.14 12.11 -6.89
CA LEU A 153 4.15 11.39 -6.13
C LEU A 153 4.58 11.17 -4.67
N LEU A 154 5.89 11.14 -4.42
CA LEU A 154 6.43 11.00 -3.07
C LEU A 154 6.41 12.35 -2.37
N THR A 155 5.41 12.56 -1.51
CA THR A 155 5.18 13.81 -0.78
C THR A 155 5.66 13.76 0.67
N GLU A 156 6.11 12.59 1.12
CA GLU A 156 6.72 12.38 2.43
C GLU A 156 7.91 11.43 2.32
N ALA A 157 8.99 11.74 3.02
CA ALA A 157 10.18 10.92 3.01
C ALA A 157 9.94 9.59 3.76
N LEU A 158 10.38 8.48 3.16
CA LEU A 158 10.37 7.16 3.80
C LEU A 158 11.50 7.05 4.83
N PHE A 159 12.57 7.79 4.62
CA PHE A 159 13.77 7.86 5.47
C PHE A 159 14.44 9.22 5.30
N PRO A 160 15.23 9.68 6.28
CA PRO A 160 16.08 10.88 6.14
C PRO A 160 17.09 10.68 5.00
N GLU A 161 17.40 11.74 4.27
CA GLU A 161 18.27 11.66 3.07
C GLU A 161 19.66 11.06 3.38
N GLU A 162 20.21 11.36 4.54
CA GLU A 162 21.47 10.80 5.04
C GLU A 162 21.44 9.27 5.22
N SER A 163 20.25 8.70 5.44
CA SER A 163 20.04 7.26 5.60
C SER A 163 19.79 6.51 4.27
N ARG A 164 19.89 7.19 3.12
CA ARG A 164 19.64 6.58 1.80
C ARG A 164 20.51 5.33 1.57
N THR A 165 21.80 5.41 1.86
CA THR A 165 22.73 4.29 1.66
C THR A 165 22.35 3.09 2.52
N ASP A 166 21.94 3.33 3.76
CA ASP A 166 21.52 2.28 4.69
C ASP A 166 20.21 1.65 4.22
N TYR A 167 19.23 2.48 3.82
CA TYR A 167 17.98 1.97 3.26
C TYR A 167 18.21 1.14 1.98
N VAL A 168 19.07 1.58 1.07
CA VAL A 168 19.39 0.84 -0.16
C VAL A 168 20.03 -0.50 0.18
N SER A 169 20.93 -0.55 1.14
CA SER A 169 21.56 -1.77 1.62
C SER A 169 20.52 -2.72 2.24
N PHE A 170 19.64 -2.18 3.08
CA PHE A 170 18.51 -2.90 3.66
C PHE A 170 17.52 -3.40 2.61
N LEU A 171 17.17 -2.57 1.62
CA LEU A 171 16.28 -2.94 0.51
C LEU A 171 16.83 -4.11 -0.31
N LYS A 172 18.14 -4.12 -0.59
CA LYS A 172 18.79 -5.19 -1.37
C LYS A 172 18.93 -6.50 -0.60
N ALA A 173 18.88 -6.45 0.73
CA ALA A 173 18.91 -7.64 1.56
C ALA A 173 17.64 -8.49 1.36
N ARG A 174 17.78 -9.80 1.50
CA ARG A 174 16.65 -10.73 1.37
C ARG A 174 15.70 -10.56 2.57
N SER A 175 14.45 -10.23 2.31
CA SER A 175 13.41 -10.26 3.34
C SER A 175 13.10 -11.71 3.74
N SER A 176 12.85 -11.95 5.02
CA SER A 176 12.43 -13.26 5.49
C SER A 176 10.98 -13.56 5.09
N GLU A 177 10.65 -14.84 4.97
CA GLU A 177 9.24 -15.24 4.76
C GLU A 177 8.35 -14.85 5.94
N ARG A 178 8.89 -14.85 7.16
CA ARG A 178 8.18 -14.43 8.36
C ARG A 178 7.74 -12.98 8.27
N GLU A 179 8.65 -12.05 7.97
CA GLU A 179 8.35 -10.62 7.77
C GLU A 179 7.29 -10.41 6.68
N THR A 180 7.51 -11.05 5.52
CA THR A 180 6.58 -10.98 4.39
C THR A 180 5.17 -11.45 4.77
N ASN A 181 5.05 -12.56 5.49
CA ASN A 181 3.77 -13.12 5.92
C ASN A 181 3.12 -12.27 7.02
N GLN A 182 3.90 -11.67 7.89
CA GLN A 182 3.41 -10.75 8.91
C GLN A 182 2.76 -9.52 8.28
N ILE A 183 3.44 -8.85 7.33
CA ILE A 183 2.90 -7.69 6.58
C ILE A 183 1.62 -8.08 5.83
N ARG A 184 1.62 -9.20 5.10
CA ARG A 184 0.44 -9.68 4.35
C ARG A 184 -0.75 -9.94 5.27
N THR A 185 -0.51 -10.59 6.40
CA THR A 185 -1.56 -10.94 7.36
C THR A 185 -2.13 -9.69 8.02
N ALA A 186 -1.27 -8.79 8.51
CA ALA A 186 -1.69 -7.53 9.11
C ALA A 186 -2.57 -6.72 8.14
N THR A 187 -2.11 -6.53 6.90
CA THR A 187 -2.86 -5.75 5.89
C THR A 187 -4.19 -6.41 5.54
N ARG A 188 -4.21 -7.74 5.34
CA ARG A 188 -5.46 -8.46 4.99
C ARG A 188 -6.49 -8.44 6.12
N THR A 189 -6.04 -8.51 7.35
CA THR A 189 -6.92 -8.54 8.53
C THR A 189 -7.27 -7.13 9.04
N GLY A 190 -6.55 -6.10 8.62
CA GLY A 190 -6.68 -4.73 9.10
C GLY A 190 -6.15 -4.54 10.53
N ARG A 191 -5.28 -5.43 11.00
CA ARG A 191 -4.63 -5.31 12.32
C ARG A 191 -3.43 -4.38 12.24
N PRO A 192 -3.16 -3.58 13.27
CA PRO A 192 -1.92 -2.82 13.33
C PRO A 192 -0.69 -3.73 13.21
N LEU A 193 0.33 -3.27 12.49
CA LEU A 193 1.63 -3.89 12.38
C LEU A 193 2.60 -3.13 13.29
N GLY A 194 2.97 -3.73 14.39
CA GLY A 194 3.81 -3.14 15.41
C GLY A 194 3.99 -4.09 16.59
N ASP A 195 4.70 -3.64 17.60
CA ASP A 195 4.82 -4.36 18.87
C ASP A 195 3.53 -4.26 19.71
N ASN A 196 3.48 -4.96 20.84
CA ASN A 196 2.32 -4.96 21.72
C ASN A 196 2.03 -3.57 22.30
N LYS A 197 3.04 -2.74 22.54
CA LYS A 197 2.91 -1.38 23.07
C LYS A 197 2.26 -0.48 22.02
N PHE A 198 2.71 -0.56 20.79
CA PHE A 198 2.10 0.16 19.67
C PHE A 198 0.65 -0.28 19.43
N ILE A 199 0.38 -1.59 19.40
CA ILE A 199 -0.97 -2.11 19.22
C ILE A 199 -1.89 -1.55 20.32
N GLY A 200 -1.48 -1.58 21.60
CA GLY A 200 -2.24 -1.01 22.71
C GLY A 200 -2.45 0.51 22.58
N LYS A 201 -1.48 1.25 22.03
CA LYS A 201 -1.64 2.70 21.72
C LYS A 201 -2.73 2.91 20.68
N ILE A 202 -2.70 2.14 19.59
CA ILE A 202 -3.69 2.25 18.50
C ILE A 202 -5.09 1.82 18.99
N GLU A 203 -5.19 0.78 19.84
CA GLU A 203 -6.46 0.38 20.46
C GLU A 203 -7.09 1.51 21.27
N LYS A 204 -6.30 2.23 22.07
CA LYS A 204 -6.77 3.37 22.85
C LYS A 204 -7.22 4.53 21.96
N ILE A 205 -6.42 4.89 20.95
CA ILE A 205 -6.74 5.99 20.00
C ILE A 205 -8.06 5.72 19.28
N LEU A 206 -8.29 4.46 18.88
CA LEU A 206 -9.44 4.09 18.06
C LEU A 206 -10.65 3.58 18.85
N GLY A 207 -10.53 3.46 20.17
CA GLY A 207 -11.59 2.88 21.02
C GLY A 207 -11.94 1.44 20.62
N ARG A 208 -10.96 0.64 20.18
CA ARG A 208 -11.21 -0.67 19.54
C ARG A 208 -10.16 -1.70 19.91
N ASN A 209 -10.58 -2.88 20.34
CA ASN A 209 -9.68 -3.98 20.65
C ASN A 209 -9.36 -4.82 19.40
N PHE A 210 -8.07 -5.14 19.18
CA PHE A 210 -7.57 -6.07 18.17
C PHE A 210 -7.29 -7.46 18.71
N ILE A 211 -7.99 -7.86 19.80
CA ILE A 211 -7.85 -9.19 20.39
C ILE A 211 -7.97 -10.26 19.29
N LYS A 212 -7.09 -11.26 19.36
CA LYS A 212 -7.08 -12.42 18.47
C LYS A 212 -8.50 -12.96 18.28
N ILE A 213 -9.11 -12.64 17.14
CA ILE A 213 -10.21 -13.47 16.65
C ILE A 213 -9.53 -14.80 16.30
N THR A 214 -9.62 -15.77 17.18
CA THR A 214 -9.28 -17.14 16.89
C THR A 214 -10.03 -17.51 15.63
N LEU A 215 -9.31 -17.85 14.57
CA LEU A 215 -9.90 -18.31 13.32
C LEU A 215 -10.89 -19.41 13.67
N GLY A 216 -12.16 -19.17 13.43
CA GLY A 216 -13.21 -20.12 13.69
C GLY A 216 -12.87 -21.45 13.04
N ARG A 217 -13.11 -22.49 13.80
CA ARG A 217 -13.14 -23.92 13.53
C ARG A 217 -12.97 -24.28 12.05
N THR A 218 -11.85 -24.89 11.71
CA THR A 218 -11.66 -25.64 10.47
C THR A 218 -12.86 -26.57 10.28
N ARG A 219 -13.63 -26.36 9.22
CA ARG A 219 -14.61 -27.34 8.77
C ARG A 219 -13.84 -28.62 8.44
N LYS A 220 -14.19 -29.70 9.14
CA LYS A 220 -13.80 -31.08 8.81
C LYS A 220 -14.36 -31.45 7.46
#